data_c73d8ed44a5d2d45799943dd0ea82a9c
#
_entry.id   c73d8ed44a5d2d45799943dd0ea82a9c
#
_cell.length_a   1.000
_cell.length_b   1.000
_cell.length_c   1.000
_cell.angle_alpha   90.00
_cell.angle_beta   90.00
_cell.angle_gamma   90.00
#
_symmetry.space_group_name_H-M   'P 1'
#
loop_
_entity.id
_entity.type
_entity.pdbx_description
1 polymer ?
#
loop_
_entity_poly.entity_id
_entity_poly.type
_entity_poly.pdbx_seq_one_letter_code
_entity_poly.pdbx_strand_id
1 'polypeptide(L)'
;MFTVLHISDLHRSREEPVDNDSLVAALLADSDRYLGETPPVPAPGAIVVSGDLIQGVAIGAADWQDIMRDQYRVAADFLDQLATRFLAGDRSKVIVVPGNHDVCWNTSFAAMERVSEDKFPKDVRLALIEPDSRYRWSWRERALYRVCDQNAYAARMHFYWDFVRSFYSGVTLPLQIDRDRGFQLFELLDRSIVVAAFDSVDRNDCFSCSGAIPRSAVAKCNLELRDNPRAYKLRMAVWHHSIQGPPLREDYMDASQVREMGGLGFQLGLHGHQHVAEASTQFIYLNETQSMGIVSAGSLCAGAKELPRGVNRQYNLIVLDDELCHARVHVREIVDGEQFSGKRNGAFLRGYSELSWRGTTDMAGRLVDVMATNSRRTVIQAEAALHADRPREAIALLLNLELAPGSYERKLAIQAFQLERDWKSVIDTIGTPETTEEVVFLVSAFLNCGLLDKAASALDANANLDAATRNALSEQINVKRMMRAQ
;
A
#
# COMPACT_ATOMS: atom_id res chain seq x y z
N MET A 1 15.23 18.97 -10.25
CA MET A 1 14.82 17.73 -9.50
C MET A 1 14.34 18.11 -8.11
N PHE A 2 13.30 17.45 -7.60
CA PHE A 2 12.73 17.68 -6.26
C PHE A 2 12.57 16.35 -5.53
N THR A 3 13.01 16.26 -4.28
CA THR A 3 12.99 15.02 -3.50
C THR A 3 11.95 15.10 -2.39
N VAL A 4 11.11 14.08 -2.26
CA VAL A 4 10.18 13.87 -1.15
C VAL A 4 10.71 12.75 -0.28
N LEU A 5 10.91 13.01 1.01
CA LEU A 5 11.11 11.99 2.04
C LEU A 5 9.74 11.43 2.42
N HIS A 6 9.46 10.19 2.04
CA HIS A 6 8.19 9.51 2.33
C HIS A 6 8.39 8.46 3.41
N ILE A 7 7.78 8.68 4.54
CA ILE A 7 7.79 7.82 5.72
C ILE A 7 6.36 7.45 6.09
N SER A 8 6.17 6.35 6.79
CA SER A 8 4.87 5.87 7.23
C SER A 8 5.00 4.97 8.46
N ASP A 9 3.87 4.68 9.08
CA ASP A 9 3.77 3.65 10.12
C ASP A 9 4.82 3.89 11.21
N LEU A 10 4.81 5.12 11.76
CA LEU A 10 5.77 5.58 12.76
C LEU A 10 5.55 4.92 14.11
N HIS A 11 4.28 4.61 14.46
CA HIS A 11 3.89 3.96 15.71
C HIS A 11 4.59 4.54 16.94
N ARG A 12 4.78 5.88 16.97
CA ARG A 12 5.57 6.51 18.05
C ARG A 12 4.94 6.32 19.42
N SER A 13 5.74 5.88 20.35
CA SER A 13 5.42 5.77 21.77
C SER A 13 6.69 5.84 22.59
N ARG A 14 6.60 5.91 23.93
CA ARG A 14 7.78 5.79 24.80
C ARG A 14 8.29 4.36 24.93
N GLU A 15 7.48 3.39 24.58
CA GLU A 15 7.80 1.95 24.66
C GLU A 15 8.47 1.44 23.38
N GLU A 16 8.63 2.32 22.38
CA GLU A 16 9.24 1.96 21.12
C GLU A 16 10.72 1.58 21.26
N PRO A 17 11.19 0.62 20.45
CA PRO A 17 12.54 0.11 20.54
C PRO A 17 13.62 1.14 20.16
N VAL A 18 13.26 2.23 19.48
CA VAL A 18 14.18 3.28 19.04
C VAL A 18 13.66 4.64 19.45
N ASP A 19 14.45 5.37 20.23
CA ASP A 19 14.13 6.76 20.60
C ASP A 19 14.26 7.73 19.41
N ASN A 20 13.69 8.93 19.54
CA ASN A 20 13.67 9.92 18.48
C ASN A 20 15.08 10.33 18.04
N ASP A 21 15.99 10.54 18.97
CA ASP A 21 17.34 11.04 18.68
C ASP A 21 18.15 10.01 17.90
N SER A 22 18.07 8.73 18.29
CA SER A 22 18.71 7.61 17.60
C SER A 22 18.17 7.46 16.18
N LEU A 23 16.84 7.57 16.00
CA LEU A 23 16.21 7.45 14.69
C LEU A 23 16.57 8.62 13.77
N VAL A 24 16.55 9.85 14.27
CA VAL A 24 16.98 11.04 13.53
C VAL A 24 18.47 10.96 13.17
N ALA A 25 19.30 10.50 14.09
CA ALA A 25 20.74 10.31 13.80
C ALA A 25 20.96 9.28 12.69
N ALA A 26 20.23 8.16 12.70
CA ALA A 26 20.31 7.16 11.64
C ALA A 26 19.88 7.70 10.26
N LEU A 27 18.80 8.49 10.21
CA LEU A 27 18.34 9.16 8.99
C LEU A 27 19.35 10.19 8.48
N LEU A 28 19.96 10.97 9.35
CA LEU A 28 20.99 11.95 8.98
C LEU A 28 22.25 11.24 8.44
N ALA A 29 22.72 10.21 9.14
CA ALA A 29 23.87 9.42 8.69
C ALA A 29 23.64 8.77 7.31
N ASP A 30 22.38 8.40 7.01
CA ASP A 30 22.03 7.92 5.68
C ASP A 30 21.96 9.05 4.65
N SER A 31 21.47 10.24 5.05
CA SER A 31 21.37 11.40 4.16
C SER A 31 22.74 11.90 3.66
N ASP A 32 23.80 11.74 4.45
CA ASP A 32 25.17 12.06 4.06
C ASP A 32 25.65 11.25 2.83
N ARG A 33 24.99 10.13 2.55
CA ARG A 33 25.31 9.22 1.44
C ARG A 33 24.47 9.42 0.19
N TYR A 34 23.41 10.23 0.24
CA TYR A 34 22.47 10.41 -0.89
C TYR A 34 23.14 10.87 -2.17
N LEU A 35 24.10 11.80 -2.08
CA LEU A 35 24.84 12.28 -3.25
C LEU A 35 25.80 11.24 -3.83
N GLY A 36 26.16 10.22 -3.06
CA GLY A 36 26.98 9.09 -3.51
C GLY A 36 26.18 7.98 -4.21
N GLU A 37 24.85 8.05 -4.20
CA GLU A 37 24.00 7.10 -4.94
C GLU A 37 24.17 7.30 -6.45
N THR A 38 23.86 6.27 -7.22
CA THR A 38 23.91 6.32 -8.69
C THR A 38 22.54 5.95 -9.26
N PRO A 39 21.80 6.91 -9.82
CA PRO A 39 22.09 8.36 -9.88
C PRO A 39 21.96 9.07 -8.52
N PRO A 40 22.60 10.24 -8.34
CA PRO A 40 22.56 10.99 -7.08
C PRO A 40 21.14 11.34 -6.64
N VAL A 41 20.91 11.31 -5.33
CA VAL A 41 19.64 11.72 -4.70
C VAL A 41 19.84 13.10 -4.05
N PRO A 42 19.12 14.13 -4.50
CA PRO A 42 19.12 15.44 -3.87
C PRO A 42 18.54 15.41 -2.45
N ALA A 43 18.91 16.38 -1.62
CA ALA A 43 18.34 16.55 -0.30
C ALA A 43 16.80 16.70 -0.37
N PRO A 44 16.05 16.19 0.63
CA PRO A 44 14.60 16.33 0.67
C PRO A 44 14.14 17.79 0.70
N GLY A 45 13.17 18.12 -0.14
CA GLY A 45 12.47 19.41 -0.15
C GLY A 45 11.11 19.37 0.53
N ALA A 46 10.61 18.16 0.86
CA ALA A 46 9.39 17.94 1.63
C ALA A 46 9.45 16.58 2.36
N ILE A 47 8.63 16.46 3.40
CA ILE A 47 8.42 15.22 4.15
C ILE A 47 6.94 14.85 4.05
N VAL A 48 6.64 13.61 3.68
CA VAL A 48 5.28 13.06 3.69
C VAL A 48 5.22 11.91 4.68
N VAL A 49 4.24 11.98 5.59
CA VAL A 49 3.96 10.94 6.59
C VAL A 49 2.59 10.35 6.29
N SER A 50 2.58 9.16 5.72
CA SER A 50 1.34 8.52 5.24
C SER A 50 0.63 7.69 6.30
N GLY A 51 0.51 8.22 7.53
CA GLY A 51 -0.34 7.70 8.60
C GLY A 51 0.37 6.85 9.65
N ASP A 52 -0.42 6.42 10.63
CA ASP A 52 0.01 5.69 11.83
C ASP A 52 1.16 6.40 12.55
N LEU A 53 0.86 7.65 12.96
CA LEU A 53 1.82 8.48 13.69
C LEU A 53 2.16 7.89 15.06
N ILE A 54 1.17 7.29 15.70
CA ILE A 54 1.24 6.74 17.05
C ILE A 54 0.94 5.24 17.06
N GLN A 55 1.32 4.58 18.16
CA GLN A 55 1.02 3.16 18.38
C GLN A 55 -0.48 2.91 18.63
N GLY A 56 -1.22 3.92 19.08
CA GLY A 56 -2.58 3.74 19.56
C GLY A 56 -2.64 3.12 20.95
N VAL A 57 -3.85 2.98 21.50
CA VAL A 57 -4.06 2.46 22.87
C VAL A 57 -5.19 1.44 22.87
N ALA A 58 -4.95 0.29 23.49
CA ALA A 58 -5.93 -0.78 23.61
C ALA A 58 -7.19 -0.34 24.35
N ILE A 59 -8.34 -0.95 24.01
CA ILE A 59 -9.62 -0.69 24.66
C ILE A 59 -9.53 -1.06 26.15
N GLY A 60 -9.99 -0.16 27.02
CA GLY A 60 -10.04 -0.37 28.46
C GLY A 60 -8.69 -0.22 29.17
N ALA A 61 -7.65 0.25 28.49
CA ALA A 61 -6.40 0.59 29.16
C ALA A 61 -6.60 1.72 30.16
N ALA A 62 -5.96 1.59 31.35
CA ALA A 62 -5.93 2.69 32.31
C ALA A 62 -5.19 3.89 31.71
N ASP A 63 -5.60 5.10 32.07
CA ASP A 63 -4.97 6.36 31.65
C ASP A 63 -4.78 6.51 30.14
N TRP A 64 -5.62 5.84 29.33
CA TRP A 64 -5.51 5.81 27.89
C TRP A 64 -5.45 7.20 27.23
N GLN A 65 -6.11 8.20 27.83
CA GLN A 65 -6.10 9.59 27.32
C GLN A 65 -4.71 10.22 27.45
N ASP A 66 -4.04 9.99 28.57
CA ASP A 66 -2.71 10.54 28.81
C ASP A 66 -1.67 9.81 27.97
N ILE A 67 -1.84 8.50 27.77
CA ILE A 67 -1.01 7.70 26.87
C ILE A 67 -1.14 8.22 25.45
N MET A 68 -2.36 8.45 24.95
CA MET A 68 -2.60 9.01 23.60
C MET A 68 -1.92 10.38 23.42
N ARG A 69 -2.08 11.30 24.39
CA ARG A 69 -1.43 12.62 24.35
C ARG A 69 0.10 12.52 24.36
N ASP A 70 0.63 11.62 25.17
CA ASP A 70 2.08 11.41 25.25
C ASP A 70 2.64 10.84 23.95
N GLN A 71 1.97 9.87 23.33
CA GLN A 71 2.36 9.32 22.03
C GLN A 71 2.39 10.41 20.94
N TYR A 72 1.37 11.27 20.86
CA TYR A 72 1.37 12.40 19.92
C TYR A 72 2.45 13.43 20.24
N ARG A 73 2.82 13.63 21.50
CA ARG A 73 3.93 14.50 21.88
C ARG A 73 5.26 13.92 21.37
N VAL A 74 5.48 12.62 21.51
CA VAL A 74 6.67 11.93 20.97
C VAL A 74 6.72 12.03 19.46
N ALA A 75 5.58 11.82 18.76
CA ALA A 75 5.48 11.96 17.32
C ALA A 75 5.74 13.41 16.85
N ALA A 76 5.16 14.40 17.55
CA ALA A 76 5.38 15.82 17.24
C ALA A 76 6.85 16.22 17.37
N ASP A 77 7.51 15.80 18.45
CA ASP A 77 8.93 16.04 18.68
C ASP A 77 9.80 15.43 17.56
N PHE A 78 9.51 14.18 17.17
CA PHE A 78 10.20 13.53 16.06
C PHE A 78 10.05 14.32 14.75
N LEU A 79 8.82 14.70 14.39
CA LEU A 79 8.56 15.43 13.14
C LEU A 79 9.15 16.85 13.16
N ASP A 80 9.19 17.53 14.32
CA ASP A 80 9.83 18.83 14.47
C ASP A 80 11.35 18.73 14.32
N GLN A 81 11.96 17.68 14.86
CA GLN A 81 13.37 17.38 14.63
C GLN A 81 13.66 17.13 13.15
N LEU A 82 12.82 16.34 12.45
CA LEU A 82 12.99 16.13 11.01
C LEU A 82 12.82 17.41 10.21
N ALA A 83 11.81 18.22 10.52
CA ALA A 83 11.61 19.52 9.87
C ALA A 83 12.81 20.43 10.08
N THR A 84 13.36 20.48 11.29
CA THR A 84 14.55 21.28 11.61
C THR A 84 15.77 20.81 10.82
N ARG A 85 16.01 19.52 10.71
CA ARG A 85 17.21 18.96 10.09
C ARG A 85 17.15 18.95 8.57
N PHE A 86 16.02 18.63 7.97
CA PHE A 86 15.87 18.47 6.53
C PHE A 86 15.25 19.68 5.83
N LEU A 87 14.44 20.48 6.53
CA LEU A 87 13.64 21.54 5.92
C LEU A 87 13.87 22.93 6.53
N ALA A 88 14.99 23.11 7.24
CA ALA A 88 15.33 24.36 7.95
C ALA A 88 14.21 24.85 8.91
N GLY A 89 13.48 23.94 9.52
CA GLY A 89 12.39 24.22 10.45
C GLY A 89 11.03 24.54 9.78
N ASP A 90 10.94 24.44 8.46
CA ASP A 90 9.71 24.75 7.72
C ASP A 90 8.70 23.60 7.78
N ARG A 91 7.82 23.62 8.79
CA ARG A 91 6.77 22.62 8.99
C ARG A 91 5.68 22.67 7.91
N SER A 92 5.59 23.73 7.11
CA SER A 92 4.64 23.80 5.99
C SER A 92 4.94 22.77 4.89
N LYS A 93 6.16 22.22 4.89
CA LYS A 93 6.61 21.16 3.97
C LYS A 93 6.56 19.76 4.57
N VAL A 94 6.03 19.61 5.77
CA VAL A 94 5.71 18.31 6.39
C VAL A 94 4.23 18.07 6.21
N ILE A 95 3.87 17.02 5.47
CA ILE A 95 2.49 16.63 5.16
C ILE A 95 2.16 15.38 5.97
N VAL A 96 1.08 15.41 6.75
CA VAL A 96 0.63 14.28 7.55
C VAL A 96 -0.80 13.89 7.19
N VAL A 97 -1.09 12.59 7.20
CA VAL A 97 -2.44 12.03 7.17
C VAL A 97 -2.64 11.10 8.35
N PRO A 98 -3.88 10.86 8.81
CA PRO A 98 -4.11 9.88 9.85
C PRO A 98 -4.05 8.45 9.30
N GLY A 99 -3.64 7.50 10.15
CA GLY A 99 -3.78 6.08 9.93
C GLY A 99 -4.74 5.43 10.93
N ASN A 100 -4.93 4.13 10.85
CA ASN A 100 -5.88 3.42 11.70
C ASN A 100 -5.48 3.40 13.19
N HIS A 101 -4.20 3.53 13.50
CA HIS A 101 -3.71 3.66 14.88
C HIS A 101 -3.91 5.07 15.45
N ASP A 102 -4.12 6.08 14.61
CA ASP A 102 -4.47 7.45 15.03
C ASP A 102 -5.94 7.58 15.48
N VAL A 103 -6.76 6.55 15.23
CA VAL A 103 -8.15 6.48 15.68
C VAL A 103 -8.22 6.06 17.15
N CYS A 104 -8.87 6.85 18.00
CA CYS A 104 -9.05 6.51 19.40
C CYS A 104 -10.10 5.40 19.57
N TRP A 105 -9.65 4.17 19.78
CA TRP A 105 -10.53 3.01 19.97
C TRP A 105 -11.38 3.10 21.23
N ASN A 106 -10.85 3.66 22.30
CA ASN A 106 -11.61 3.85 23.55
C ASN A 106 -12.78 4.81 23.36
N THR A 107 -12.57 5.92 22.62
CA THR A 107 -13.64 6.87 22.30
C THR A 107 -14.70 6.25 21.39
N SER A 108 -14.29 5.50 20.36
CA SER A 108 -15.23 4.84 19.46
C SER A 108 -16.04 3.75 20.17
N PHE A 109 -15.40 2.96 21.04
CA PHE A 109 -16.06 1.92 21.83
C PHE A 109 -17.09 2.48 22.80
N ALA A 110 -16.75 3.57 23.51
CA ALA A 110 -17.64 4.23 24.45
C ALA A 110 -18.91 4.81 23.79
N ALA A 111 -18.88 5.07 22.49
CA ALA A 111 -20.04 5.56 21.70
C ALA A 111 -20.94 4.43 21.21
N MET A 112 -20.63 3.17 21.50
CA MET A 112 -21.33 1.99 21.00
C MET A 112 -22.00 1.20 22.14
N GLU A 113 -23.09 0.52 21.80
CA GLU A 113 -23.77 -0.41 22.66
C GLU A 113 -23.84 -1.79 21.99
N ARG A 114 -23.68 -2.84 22.81
CA ARG A 114 -23.90 -4.21 22.36
C ARG A 114 -25.38 -4.42 22.07
N VAL A 115 -25.70 -4.94 20.89
CA VAL A 115 -27.06 -5.28 20.48
C VAL A 115 -27.40 -6.67 20.96
N SER A 116 -28.54 -6.84 21.65
CA SER A 116 -29.05 -8.16 22.04
C SER A 116 -29.58 -8.90 20.81
N GLU A 117 -29.48 -10.24 20.81
CA GLU A 117 -29.80 -11.06 19.63
C GLU A 117 -31.25 -10.88 19.15
N ASP A 118 -32.18 -10.65 20.06
CA ASP A 118 -33.62 -10.38 19.76
C ASP A 118 -33.82 -9.03 19.01
N LYS A 119 -32.81 -8.16 19.02
CA LYS A 119 -32.82 -6.84 18.34
C LYS A 119 -31.93 -6.80 17.12
N PHE A 120 -31.42 -7.93 16.66
CA PHE A 120 -30.62 -7.97 15.44
C PHE A 120 -31.46 -7.55 14.23
N PRO A 121 -30.83 -6.80 13.27
CA PRO A 121 -31.49 -6.54 11.99
C PRO A 121 -31.83 -7.86 11.30
N LYS A 122 -32.88 -7.87 10.47
CA LYS A 122 -33.30 -9.07 9.72
C LYS A 122 -32.20 -9.67 8.87
N ASP A 123 -31.34 -8.80 8.31
CA ASP A 123 -30.13 -9.16 7.60
C ASP A 123 -28.96 -8.40 8.20
N VAL A 124 -28.22 -9.06 9.10
CA VAL A 124 -27.06 -8.49 9.79
C VAL A 124 -25.95 -8.17 8.77
N ARG A 125 -25.76 -9.04 7.77
CA ARG A 125 -24.71 -8.84 6.77
C ARG A 125 -24.97 -7.58 5.95
N LEU A 126 -26.19 -7.41 5.48
CA LEU A 126 -26.57 -6.20 4.73
C LEU A 126 -26.42 -4.96 5.61
N ALA A 127 -26.89 -5.01 6.86
CA ALA A 127 -26.77 -3.90 7.79
C ALA A 127 -25.31 -3.50 8.10
N LEU A 128 -24.37 -4.45 8.06
CA LEU A 128 -22.92 -4.15 8.27
C LEU A 128 -22.28 -3.48 7.08
N ILE A 129 -22.70 -3.81 5.84
CA ILE A 129 -22.05 -3.30 4.60
C ILE A 129 -22.68 -2.01 4.05
N GLU A 130 -23.81 -1.56 4.60
CA GLU A 130 -24.41 -0.27 4.22
C GLU A 130 -23.42 0.88 4.41
N PRO A 131 -23.32 1.82 3.46
CA PRO A 131 -22.31 2.89 3.50
C PRO A 131 -22.31 3.71 4.79
N ASP A 132 -23.48 4.00 5.35
CA ASP A 132 -23.67 4.79 6.56
C ASP A 132 -24.07 3.93 7.77
N SER A 133 -23.66 2.66 7.76
CA SER A 133 -24.01 1.70 8.78
C SER A 133 -23.59 2.17 10.17
N ARG A 134 -24.52 2.06 11.11
CA ARG A 134 -24.24 2.22 12.55
C ARG A 134 -23.87 0.92 13.23
N TYR A 135 -23.90 -0.21 12.51
CA TYR A 135 -23.58 -1.50 13.07
C TYR A 135 -22.11 -1.85 12.86
N ARG A 136 -21.55 -2.52 13.89
CA ARG A 136 -20.17 -3.04 13.87
C ARG A 136 -20.17 -4.46 14.40
N TRP A 137 -19.32 -5.31 13.86
CA TRP A 137 -19.18 -6.69 14.32
C TRP A 137 -17.85 -6.89 15.03
N SER A 138 -17.92 -7.33 16.28
CA SER A 138 -16.74 -7.76 17.03
C SER A 138 -16.48 -9.25 16.77
N TRP A 139 -15.48 -9.55 15.97
CA TRP A 139 -15.05 -10.93 15.73
C TRP A 139 -14.54 -11.63 16.99
N ARG A 140 -13.86 -10.89 17.85
CA ARG A 140 -13.33 -11.39 19.13
C ARG A 140 -14.45 -11.82 20.07
N GLU A 141 -15.50 -11.01 20.21
CA GLU A 141 -16.60 -11.25 21.12
C GLU A 141 -17.79 -11.97 20.46
N ARG A 142 -17.75 -12.11 19.13
CA ARG A 142 -18.86 -12.64 18.30
C ARG A 142 -20.16 -11.91 18.62
N ALA A 143 -20.11 -10.59 18.65
CA ALA A 143 -21.21 -9.73 19.05
C ALA A 143 -21.42 -8.58 18.08
N LEU A 144 -22.67 -8.18 17.92
CA LEU A 144 -23.06 -7.00 17.16
C LEU A 144 -23.10 -5.80 18.08
N TYR A 145 -22.50 -4.70 17.64
CA TYR A 145 -22.54 -3.40 18.30
C TYR A 145 -23.23 -2.38 17.41
N ARG A 146 -23.78 -1.35 18.02
CA ARG A 146 -24.43 -0.24 17.34
C ARG A 146 -23.90 1.09 17.89
N VAL A 147 -23.50 1.99 17.00
CA VAL A 147 -23.18 3.37 17.34
C VAL A 147 -24.43 4.08 17.78
N CYS A 148 -24.50 4.46 19.06
CA CYS A 148 -25.64 5.10 19.68
C CYS A 148 -25.52 6.61 19.76
N ASP A 149 -24.29 7.11 19.95
CA ASP A 149 -23.98 8.53 19.98
C ASP A 149 -23.02 8.88 18.83
N GLN A 150 -23.54 9.52 17.79
CA GLN A 150 -22.76 9.90 16.60
C GLN A 150 -21.75 11.00 16.90
N ASN A 151 -22.04 11.92 17.81
CA ASN A 151 -21.13 13.00 18.16
C ASN A 151 -19.94 12.47 18.96
N ALA A 152 -20.21 11.62 19.96
CA ALA A 152 -19.16 10.92 20.69
C ALA A 152 -18.33 10.03 19.76
N TYR A 153 -18.96 9.32 18.81
CA TYR A 153 -18.25 8.52 17.82
C TYR A 153 -17.37 9.36 16.90
N ALA A 154 -17.84 10.51 16.43
CA ALA A 154 -17.05 11.43 15.60
C ALA A 154 -15.82 11.98 16.37
N ALA A 155 -15.91 12.07 17.69
CA ALA A 155 -14.79 12.51 18.52
C ALA A 155 -13.61 11.51 18.59
N ARG A 156 -13.71 10.31 18.00
CA ARG A 156 -12.62 9.31 17.94
C ARG A 156 -11.33 9.84 17.31
N MET A 157 -11.43 10.92 16.51
CA MET A 157 -10.30 11.58 15.84
C MET A 157 -9.79 12.82 16.57
N HIS A 158 -10.31 13.14 17.76
CA HIS A 158 -10.00 14.43 18.40
C HIS A 158 -8.51 14.58 18.76
N PHE A 159 -7.83 13.52 19.20
CA PHE A 159 -6.41 13.56 19.54
C PHE A 159 -5.53 13.86 18.31
N TYR A 160 -5.86 13.24 17.17
CA TYR A 160 -5.19 13.53 15.91
C TYR A 160 -5.37 15.00 15.50
N TRP A 161 -6.60 15.52 15.57
CA TRP A 161 -6.86 16.90 15.19
C TRP A 161 -6.27 17.92 16.19
N ASP A 162 -6.16 17.56 17.45
CA ASP A 162 -5.44 18.37 18.45
C ASP A 162 -3.95 18.41 18.13
N PHE A 163 -3.36 17.27 17.78
CA PHE A 163 -1.99 17.19 17.29
C PHE A 163 -1.78 18.07 16.05
N VAL A 164 -2.61 17.92 15.00
CA VAL A 164 -2.51 18.70 13.75
C VAL A 164 -2.56 20.20 14.02
N ARG A 165 -3.52 20.65 14.84
CA ARG A 165 -3.62 22.08 15.21
C ARG A 165 -2.39 22.57 15.96
N SER A 166 -1.86 21.77 16.88
CA SER A 166 -0.66 22.11 17.65
C SER A 166 0.58 22.13 16.76
N PHE A 167 0.78 21.11 15.93
CA PHE A 167 1.94 20.95 15.08
C PHE A 167 2.07 22.08 14.04
N TYR A 168 0.96 22.49 13.44
CA TYR A 168 0.97 23.59 12.47
C TYR A 168 0.69 24.98 13.09
N SER A 169 0.67 25.09 14.43
CA SER A 169 0.53 26.38 15.09
C SER A 169 1.67 27.33 14.71
N GLY A 170 1.32 28.56 14.30
CA GLY A 170 2.30 29.57 13.87
C GLY A 170 2.88 29.37 12.47
N VAL A 171 2.47 28.32 11.77
CA VAL A 171 2.85 28.09 10.37
C VAL A 171 1.87 28.84 9.45
N THR A 172 2.40 29.65 8.54
CA THR A 172 1.57 30.30 7.50
C THR A 172 1.28 29.26 6.42
N LEU A 173 0.19 28.53 6.61
CA LEU A 173 -0.32 27.61 5.60
C LEU A 173 -1.41 28.34 4.78
N PRO A 174 -1.49 28.10 3.47
CA PRO A 174 -2.66 28.53 2.70
C PRO A 174 -3.92 27.73 3.09
N LEU A 175 -3.84 26.91 4.14
CA LEU A 175 -4.78 25.87 4.50
C LEU A 175 -5.68 26.27 5.64
N GLN A 176 -6.97 26.13 5.40
CA GLN A 176 -7.91 25.89 6.50
C GLN A 176 -7.85 24.43 6.88
N ILE A 177 -7.32 24.12 8.07
CA ILE A 177 -7.42 22.79 8.63
C ILE A 177 -8.89 22.57 9.02
N ASP A 178 -9.61 21.88 8.14
CA ASP A 178 -11.02 21.56 8.33
C ASP A 178 -11.19 20.03 8.35
N ARG A 179 -11.47 19.51 9.52
CA ARG A 179 -11.67 18.06 9.76
C ARG A 179 -12.83 17.47 8.97
N ASP A 180 -13.84 18.28 8.63
CA ASP A 180 -15.07 17.79 8.02
C ASP A 180 -14.97 17.70 6.49
N ARG A 181 -13.88 18.20 5.91
CA ARG A 181 -13.63 18.11 4.46
C ARG A 181 -13.17 16.74 4.00
N GLY A 182 -12.51 15.97 4.88
CA GLY A 182 -11.88 14.68 4.55
C GLY A 182 -10.59 14.80 3.73
N PHE A 183 -10.07 16.00 3.52
CA PHE A 183 -8.78 16.27 2.89
C PHE A 183 -8.17 17.60 3.32
N GLN A 184 -6.84 17.73 3.16
CA GLN A 184 -6.09 18.95 3.32
C GLN A 184 -5.24 19.18 2.06
N LEU A 185 -5.02 20.45 1.66
CA LEU A 185 -4.17 20.78 0.50
C LEU A 185 -2.87 21.43 0.96
N PHE A 186 -1.76 21.02 0.35
CA PHE A 186 -0.44 21.60 0.56
C PHE A 186 0.16 21.99 -0.79
N GLU A 187 0.91 23.10 -0.83
CA GLU A 187 1.61 23.53 -2.03
C GLU A 187 3.13 23.39 -1.83
N LEU A 188 3.80 22.78 -2.78
CA LEU A 188 5.25 22.56 -2.76
C LEU A 188 5.89 23.10 -4.04
N LEU A 189 7.21 23.28 -4.02
CA LEU A 189 8.04 23.68 -5.16
C LEU A 189 7.45 24.91 -5.89
N ASP A 190 7.43 26.04 -5.17
CA ASP A 190 6.87 27.30 -5.67
C ASP A 190 5.49 27.13 -6.31
N ARG A 191 4.66 26.26 -5.71
CA ARG A 191 3.30 25.94 -6.14
C ARG A 191 3.21 25.19 -7.48
N SER A 192 4.28 24.53 -7.90
CA SER A 192 4.24 23.63 -9.05
C SER A 192 3.60 22.28 -8.71
N ILE A 193 3.65 21.89 -7.43
CA ILE A 193 3.10 20.65 -6.91
C ILE A 193 1.99 20.98 -5.92
N VAL A 194 0.83 20.34 -6.05
CA VAL A 194 -0.18 20.30 -5.01
C VAL A 194 -0.27 18.90 -4.43
N VAL A 195 -0.33 18.81 -3.10
CA VAL A 195 -0.53 17.56 -2.38
C VAL A 195 -1.89 17.60 -1.69
N ALA A 196 -2.76 16.67 -2.04
CA ALA A 196 -4.02 16.42 -1.34
C ALA A 196 -3.81 15.30 -0.32
N ALA A 197 -3.83 15.66 0.95
CA ALA A 197 -3.73 14.75 2.08
C ALA A 197 -5.13 14.30 2.49
N PHE A 198 -5.53 13.09 2.10
CA PHE A 198 -6.86 12.53 2.32
C PHE A 198 -6.92 11.76 3.64
N ASP A 199 -8.05 11.92 4.34
CA ASP A 199 -8.41 11.10 5.48
C ASP A 199 -8.99 9.77 4.99
N SER A 200 -8.25 8.68 5.13
CA SER A 200 -8.70 7.34 4.74
C SER A 200 -9.21 6.50 5.92
N VAL A 201 -9.39 7.11 7.12
CA VAL A 201 -9.86 6.42 8.32
C VAL A 201 -11.35 6.64 8.62
N ASP A 202 -12.12 7.11 7.64
CA ASP A 202 -13.55 7.44 7.81
C ASP A 202 -14.37 6.29 8.41
N ARG A 203 -14.06 5.05 8.04
CA ARG A 203 -14.72 3.83 8.55
C ARG A 203 -13.95 3.10 9.65
N ASN A 204 -12.86 3.69 10.14
CA ASN A 204 -12.04 3.06 11.16
C ASN A 204 -12.58 3.33 12.56
N ASP A 205 -12.58 2.28 13.35
CA ASP A 205 -12.91 2.30 14.76
C ASP A 205 -12.32 1.06 15.46
N CYS A 206 -12.74 0.80 16.69
CA CYS A 206 -12.25 -0.33 17.48
C CYS A 206 -12.60 -1.73 16.90
N PHE A 207 -13.46 -1.83 15.89
CA PHE A 207 -13.87 -3.09 15.26
C PHE A 207 -13.60 -3.16 13.76
N SER A 208 -13.23 -2.04 13.13
CA SER A 208 -13.00 -1.94 11.70
C SER A 208 -11.73 -1.15 11.40
N CYS A 209 -10.86 -1.73 10.60
CA CYS A 209 -9.66 -1.07 10.06
C CYS A 209 -9.75 -0.87 8.54
N SER A 210 -10.95 -0.94 7.95
CA SER A 210 -11.14 -0.78 6.50
C SER A 210 -10.86 0.65 6.05
N GLY A 211 -10.03 0.79 5.01
CA GLY A 211 -9.71 2.09 4.44
C GLY A 211 -10.89 2.68 3.66
N ALA A 212 -11.27 3.91 4.01
CA ALA A 212 -12.27 4.66 3.26
C ALA A 212 -12.02 6.17 3.40
N ILE A 213 -12.03 6.87 2.26
CA ILE A 213 -12.06 8.33 2.23
C ILE A 213 -13.53 8.78 2.31
N PRO A 214 -13.84 9.87 3.05
CA PRO A 214 -15.21 10.37 3.15
C PRO A 214 -15.85 10.57 1.78
N ARG A 215 -17.12 10.19 1.67
CA ARG A 215 -17.88 10.31 0.43
C ARG A 215 -17.81 11.74 -0.12
N SER A 216 -17.56 11.89 -1.39
CA SER A 216 -17.39 13.17 -2.08
C SER A 216 -16.12 13.96 -1.75
N ALA A 217 -15.24 13.54 -0.83
CA ALA A 217 -14.03 14.31 -0.52
C ALA A 217 -13.10 14.46 -1.73
N VAL A 218 -12.92 13.39 -2.51
CA VAL A 218 -12.11 13.42 -3.74
C VAL A 218 -12.71 14.36 -4.77
N ALA A 219 -14.03 14.32 -4.97
CA ALA A 219 -14.73 15.21 -5.89
C ALA A 219 -14.67 16.68 -5.43
N LYS A 220 -14.88 16.97 -4.14
CA LYS A 220 -14.75 18.31 -3.57
C LYS A 220 -13.34 18.87 -3.73
N CYS A 221 -12.34 18.04 -3.45
CA CYS A 221 -10.93 18.39 -3.64
C CYS A 221 -10.66 18.78 -5.10
N ASN A 222 -11.14 17.98 -6.06
CA ASN A 222 -10.97 18.30 -7.49
C ASN A 222 -11.68 19.59 -7.90
N LEU A 223 -12.88 19.88 -7.40
CA LEU A 223 -13.57 21.13 -7.67
C LEU A 223 -12.76 22.33 -7.17
N GLU A 224 -12.25 22.27 -5.94
CA GLU A 224 -11.39 23.32 -5.40
C GLU A 224 -10.11 23.53 -6.21
N LEU A 225 -9.48 22.43 -6.68
CA LEU A 225 -8.31 22.52 -7.54
C LEU A 225 -8.62 23.09 -8.93
N ARG A 226 -9.85 22.93 -9.44
CA ARG A 226 -10.30 23.51 -10.70
C ARG A 226 -10.64 24.99 -10.58
N ASP A 227 -11.21 25.39 -9.45
CA ASP A 227 -11.56 26.78 -9.17
C ASP A 227 -10.30 27.61 -8.86
N ASN A 228 -9.19 26.97 -8.56
CA ASN A 228 -7.90 27.61 -8.39
C ASN A 228 -7.33 27.99 -9.77
N PRO A 229 -7.07 29.28 -10.06
CA PRO A 229 -6.54 29.72 -11.35
C PRO A 229 -5.13 29.21 -11.65
N ARG A 230 -4.50 28.54 -10.71
CA ARG A 230 -3.14 27.99 -10.85
C ARG A 230 -3.17 26.60 -11.46
N ALA A 231 -2.43 26.43 -12.56
CA ALA A 231 -2.21 25.12 -13.13
C ALA A 231 -1.03 24.42 -12.42
N TYR A 232 -1.34 23.50 -11.49
CA TYR A 232 -0.32 22.65 -10.92
C TYR A 232 0.20 21.67 -11.99
N LYS A 233 1.54 21.53 -12.06
CA LYS A 233 2.18 20.56 -12.95
C LYS A 233 2.01 19.12 -12.45
N LEU A 234 2.00 18.93 -11.12
CA LEU A 234 1.82 17.63 -10.46
C LEU A 234 0.76 17.73 -9.38
N ARG A 235 -0.21 16.81 -9.41
CA ARG A 235 -1.17 16.58 -8.33
C ARG A 235 -0.83 15.28 -7.65
N MET A 236 -0.44 15.36 -6.37
CA MET A 236 -0.16 14.20 -5.53
C MET A 236 -1.32 13.95 -4.59
N ALA A 237 -1.66 12.70 -4.36
CA ALA A 237 -2.60 12.26 -3.32
C ALA A 237 -1.83 11.50 -2.24
N VAL A 238 -2.14 11.77 -0.98
CA VAL A 238 -1.58 11.04 0.17
C VAL A 238 -2.73 10.49 1.00
N TRP A 239 -2.67 9.23 1.38
CA TRP A 239 -3.62 8.57 2.27
C TRP A 239 -2.88 7.47 3.03
N HIS A 240 -3.55 6.74 3.95
CA HIS A 240 -2.85 5.72 4.73
C HIS A 240 -3.03 4.31 4.19
N HIS A 241 -4.27 3.86 4.00
CA HIS A 241 -4.56 2.45 3.73
C HIS A 241 -4.04 1.97 2.38
N SER A 242 -3.49 0.75 2.36
CA SER A 242 -3.09 0.10 1.11
C SER A 242 -4.29 -0.12 0.18
N ILE A 243 -4.03 -0.14 -1.12
CA ILE A 243 -5.01 -0.50 -2.15
C ILE A 243 -5.05 -2.01 -2.42
N GLN A 244 -4.11 -2.74 -1.87
CA GLN A 244 -3.99 -4.19 -1.99
C GLN A 244 -3.72 -4.77 -0.60
N GLY A 245 -4.37 -5.87 -0.30
CA GLY A 245 -4.23 -6.57 0.97
C GLY A 245 -4.39 -8.08 0.82
N PRO A 246 -4.03 -8.85 1.85
CA PRO A 246 -4.26 -10.29 1.86
C PRO A 246 -5.75 -10.61 1.71
N PRO A 247 -6.12 -11.68 0.98
CA PRO A 247 -7.53 -11.98 0.64
C PRO A 247 -8.48 -12.16 1.82
N LEU A 248 -7.94 -12.36 3.02
CA LEU A 248 -8.73 -12.61 4.24
C LEU A 248 -8.77 -11.41 5.20
N ARG A 249 -8.18 -10.27 4.82
CA ARG A 249 -8.21 -9.04 5.61
C ARG A 249 -8.94 -7.95 4.85
N GLU A 250 -9.90 -7.32 5.49
CA GLU A 250 -10.68 -6.19 4.95
C GLU A 250 -10.10 -4.85 5.44
N ASP A 251 -8.78 -4.75 5.54
CA ASP A 251 -8.05 -3.60 6.08
C ASP A 251 -7.40 -2.72 4.99
N TYR A 252 -7.91 -2.74 3.78
CA TYR A 252 -7.43 -1.94 2.66
C TYR A 252 -8.50 -1.01 2.09
N MET A 253 -8.07 -0.06 1.28
CA MET A 253 -8.94 0.93 0.65
C MET A 253 -9.61 0.38 -0.61
N ASP A 254 -10.85 0.81 -0.88
CA ASP A 254 -11.52 0.50 -2.14
C ASP A 254 -10.75 1.09 -3.34
N ALA A 255 -10.34 0.21 -4.24
CA ALA A 255 -9.63 0.58 -5.46
C ALA A 255 -10.42 1.55 -6.36
N SER A 256 -11.77 1.64 -6.20
CA SER A 256 -12.59 2.61 -6.93
C SER A 256 -12.25 4.04 -6.57
N GLN A 257 -11.88 4.32 -5.31
CA GLN A 257 -11.48 5.66 -4.87
C GLN A 257 -10.15 6.09 -5.49
N VAL A 258 -9.20 5.16 -5.65
CA VAL A 258 -7.92 5.43 -6.34
C VAL A 258 -8.16 5.70 -7.83
N ARG A 259 -9.06 4.93 -8.45
CA ARG A 259 -9.45 5.18 -9.85
C ARG A 259 -10.14 6.54 -10.03
N GLU A 260 -10.97 6.94 -9.07
CA GLU A 260 -11.57 8.27 -9.05
C GLU A 260 -10.50 9.37 -8.99
N MET A 261 -9.53 9.26 -8.08
CA MET A 261 -8.40 10.20 -7.99
C MET A 261 -7.66 10.34 -9.31
N GLY A 262 -7.27 9.21 -9.91
CA GLY A 262 -6.58 9.24 -11.20
C GLY A 262 -7.44 9.81 -12.32
N GLY A 263 -8.74 9.47 -12.39
CA GLY A 263 -9.70 10.04 -13.35
C GLY A 263 -9.89 11.55 -13.18
N LEU A 264 -9.65 12.08 -11.99
CA LEU A 264 -9.69 13.51 -11.66
C LEU A 264 -8.33 14.21 -11.79
N GLY A 265 -7.30 13.49 -12.30
CA GLY A 265 -6.02 14.06 -12.69
C GLY A 265 -4.94 14.03 -11.60
N PHE A 266 -5.09 13.23 -10.54
CA PHE A 266 -3.98 12.90 -9.66
C PHE A 266 -3.02 11.95 -10.37
N GLN A 267 -1.72 12.20 -10.28
CA GLN A 267 -0.68 11.53 -11.04
C GLN A 267 0.22 10.67 -10.18
N LEU A 268 0.35 11.00 -8.88
CA LEU A 268 1.16 10.25 -7.92
C LEU A 268 0.38 10.07 -6.62
N GLY A 269 0.31 8.84 -6.12
CA GLY A 269 -0.30 8.46 -4.87
C GLY A 269 0.71 7.89 -3.89
N LEU A 270 0.65 8.30 -2.63
CA LEU A 270 1.52 7.85 -1.56
C LEU A 270 0.70 7.27 -0.42
N HIS A 271 1.07 6.09 0.07
CA HIS A 271 0.39 5.46 1.19
C HIS A 271 1.33 4.60 2.05
N GLY A 272 0.83 4.00 3.14
CA GLY A 272 1.53 3.11 4.05
C GLY A 272 0.75 1.83 4.35
N HIS A 273 0.55 1.53 5.64
CA HIS A 273 -0.32 0.50 6.21
C HIS A 273 0.20 -0.94 6.16
N GLN A 274 0.77 -1.39 5.04
CA GLN A 274 1.24 -2.80 4.90
C GLN A 274 2.66 -3.00 5.43
N HIS A 275 3.32 -1.96 5.87
CA HIS A 275 4.72 -1.96 6.33
C HIS A 275 5.72 -2.47 5.28
N VAL A 276 5.34 -2.44 4.00
CA VAL A 276 6.19 -2.87 2.87
C VAL A 276 6.29 -1.75 1.86
N ALA A 277 7.53 -1.40 1.50
CA ALA A 277 7.77 -0.41 0.45
C ALA A 277 7.60 -1.05 -0.93
N GLU A 278 6.70 -0.48 -1.73
CA GLU A 278 6.40 -0.88 -3.10
C GLU A 278 6.24 0.34 -4.00
N ALA A 279 6.45 0.16 -5.30
CA ALA A 279 6.21 1.16 -6.31
C ALA A 279 5.56 0.51 -7.53
N SER A 280 4.41 1.01 -7.93
CA SER A 280 3.63 0.46 -9.04
C SER A 280 2.94 1.56 -9.84
N THR A 281 2.48 1.24 -11.05
CA THR A 281 1.68 2.15 -11.87
C THR A 281 0.28 1.57 -12.01
N GLN A 282 -0.73 2.35 -11.64
CA GLN A 282 -2.14 2.00 -11.83
C GLN A 282 -2.68 2.69 -13.09
N PHE A 283 -3.37 1.93 -13.94
CA PHE A 283 -3.99 2.43 -15.15
C PHE A 283 -5.48 2.71 -14.92
N ILE A 284 -5.95 3.82 -15.48
CA ILE A 284 -7.33 4.26 -15.31
C ILE A 284 -8.13 3.83 -16.53
N TYR A 285 -9.19 3.06 -16.33
CA TYR A 285 -9.94 2.28 -17.31
C TYR A 285 -10.45 3.01 -18.55
N LEU A 286 -10.63 4.32 -18.52
CA LEU A 286 -11.33 5.04 -19.59
C LEU A 286 -10.38 5.78 -20.51
N ASN A 287 -9.11 5.89 -20.16
CA ASN A 287 -8.15 6.64 -20.96
C ASN A 287 -6.75 6.02 -20.81
N GLU A 288 -6.30 5.33 -21.85
CA GLU A 288 -4.99 4.66 -21.91
C GLU A 288 -3.81 5.63 -21.70
N THR A 289 -4.06 6.93 -21.81
CA THR A 289 -3.06 7.98 -21.57
C THR A 289 -2.97 8.44 -20.12
N GLN A 290 -3.90 8.01 -19.27
CA GLN A 290 -3.92 8.37 -17.86
C GLN A 290 -3.44 7.21 -17.00
N SER A 291 -2.29 7.40 -16.35
CA SER A 291 -1.75 6.49 -15.34
C SER A 291 -1.43 7.25 -14.07
N MET A 292 -1.52 6.58 -12.93
CA MET A 292 -1.15 7.09 -11.62
C MET A 292 -0.05 6.23 -11.05
N GLY A 293 1.08 6.84 -10.70
CA GLY A 293 2.13 6.18 -9.92
C GLY A 293 1.65 5.99 -8.48
N ILE A 294 1.81 4.80 -7.92
CA ILE A 294 1.47 4.51 -6.52
C ILE A 294 2.72 4.04 -5.79
N VAL A 295 3.01 4.66 -4.66
CA VAL A 295 4.16 4.32 -3.83
C VAL A 295 3.68 4.03 -2.41
N SER A 296 3.94 2.81 -1.95
CA SER A 296 3.79 2.42 -0.55
C SER A 296 5.09 2.69 0.20
N ALA A 297 5.02 3.21 1.42
CA ALA A 297 6.14 3.23 2.33
C ALA A 297 6.10 1.99 3.23
N GLY A 298 7.29 1.45 3.55
CA GLY A 298 7.42 0.54 4.67
C GLY A 298 7.36 1.28 5.99
N SER A 299 7.29 0.57 7.11
CA SER A 299 7.34 1.19 8.42
C SER A 299 8.75 1.68 8.74
N LEU A 300 8.84 2.91 9.21
CA LEU A 300 10.11 3.49 9.65
C LEU A 300 10.54 2.97 11.04
N CYS A 301 9.59 2.71 11.93
CA CYS A 301 9.87 2.47 13.34
C CYS A 301 9.20 1.22 13.93
N ALA A 302 8.29 0.54 13.23
CA ALA A 302 7.55 -0.59 13.79
C ALA A 302 8.49 -1.65 14.40
N GLY A 303 8.06 -2.22 15.50
CA GLY A 303 8.76 -3.32 16.17
C GLY A 303 8.79 -4.60 15.32
N ALA A 304 9.70 -5.51 15.63
CA ALA A 304 9.87 -6.75 14.87
C ALA A 304 8.60 -7.65 14.82
N LYS A 305 7.66 -7.46 15.75
CA LYS A 305 6.38 -8.21 15.78
C LYS A 305 5.33 -7.64 14.82
N GLU A 306 5.48 -6.39 14.43
CA GLU A 306 4.54 -5.65 13.57
C GLU A 306 4.98 -5.66 12.11
N LEU A 307 6.28 -5.90 11.87
CA LEU A 307 6.82 -6.03 10.52
C LEU A 307 6.44 -7.38 9.90
N PRO A 308 6.07 -7.42 8.63
CA PRO A 308 5.94 -8.66 7.89
C PRO A 308 7.24 -9.46 7.92
N ARG A 309 7.13 -10.80 7.88
CA ARG A 309 8.28 -11.69 7.98
C ARG A 309 9.30 -11.40 6.87
N GLY A 310 10.54 -11.12 7.25
CA GLY A 310 11.63 -10.83 6.30
C GLY A 310 11.62 -9.40 5.74
N VAL A 311 10.79 -8.51 6.28
CA VAL A 311 10.79 -7.09 5.95
C VAL A 311 11.49 -6.34 7.08
N ASN A 312 12.43 -5.47 6.71
CA ASN A 312 13.11 -4.56 7.61
C ASN A 312 12.38 -3.23 7.70
N ARG A 313 12.74 -2.39 8.68
CA ARG A 313 12.29 -0.99 8.74
C ARG A 313 12.76 -0.25 7.48
N GLN A 314 11.86 0.55 6.87
CA GLN A 314 12.08 1.16 5.57
C GLN A 314 11.53 2.58 5.50
N TYR A 315 12.11 3.38 4.61
CA TYR A 315 11.54 4.65 4.14
C TYR A 315 11.87 4.87 2.65
N ASN A 316 11.19 5.80 2.01
CA ASN A 316 11.37 6.09 0.60
C ASN A 316 11.93 7.50 0.37
N LEU A 317 12.76 7.64 -0.66
CA LEU A 317 13.12 8.90 -1.27
C LEU A 317 12.55 8.92 -2.68
N ILE A 318 11.62 9.83 -2.93
CA ILE A 318 10.95 9.97 -4.22
C ILE A 318 11.55 11.18 -4.91
N VAL A 319 12.38 10.93 -5.93
CA VAL A 319 13.07 11.97 -6.70
C VAL A 319 12.30 12.27 -7.96
N LEU A 320 11.64 13.41 -7.98
CA LEU A 320 10.89 13.93 -9.14
C LEU A 320 11.83 14.64 -10.10
N ASP A 321 11.62 14.45 -11.40
CA ASP A 321 12.34 15.18 -12.44
C ASP A 321 11.90 16.67 -12.53
N ASP A 322 12.56 17.46 -13.36
CA ASP A 322 12.25 18.88 -13.50
C ASP A 322 10.92 19.13 -14.22
N GLU A 323 10.49 18.19 -15.03
CA GLU A 323 9.19 18.24 -15.72
C GLU A 323 8.04 17.73 -14.87
N LEU A 324 8.31 17.11 -13.71
CA LEU A 324 7.35 16.54 -12.77
C LEU A 324 6.46 15.45 -13.41
N CYS A 325 7.01 14.68 -14.35
CA CYS A 325 6.31 13.58 -15.03
C CYS A 325 6.97 12.22 -14.83
N HIS A 326 8.13 12.17 -14.17
CA HIS A 326 8.81 10.94 -13.77
C HIS A 326 9.26 11.02 -12.31
N ALA A 327 9.31 9.86 -11.67
CA ALA A 327 9.89 9.70 -10.35
C ALA A 327 10.82 8.49 -10.30
N ARG A 328 11.92 8.64 -9.56
CA ARG A 328 12.71 7.52 -9.07
C ARG A 328 12.39 7.32 -7.60
N VAL A 329 11.98 6.12 -7.26
CA VAL A 329 11.64 5.73 -5.89
C VAL A 329 12.79 4.91 -5.34
N HIS A 330 13.59 5.49 -4.46
CA HIS A 330 14.66 4.83 -3.73
C HIS A 330 14.09 4.34 -2.40
N VAL A 331 14.15 3.04 -2.16
CA VAL A 331 13.79 2.45 -0.85
C VAL A 331 15.05 2.33 -0.03
N ARG A 332 15.02 2.85 1.19
CA ARG A 332 16.09 2.74 2.19
C ARG A 332 15.63 1.77 3.26
N GLU A 333 16.43 0.77 3.58
CA GLU A 333 16.09 -0.24 4.60
C GLU A 333 17.23 -0.42 5.60
N ILE A 334 16.86 -0.77 6.84
CA ILE A 334 17.85 -1.15 7.84
C ILE A 334 18.35 -2.54 7.50
N VAL A 335 19.68 -2.68 7.32
CA VAL A 335 20.31 -3.97 7.02
C VAL A 335 20.94 -4.54 8.27
N ASP A 336 22.03 -3.95 8.74
CA ASP A 336 22.73 -4.40 9.95
C ASP A 336 23.05 -3.20 10.85
N GLY A 337 22.95 -3.37 12.17
CA GLY A 337 23.41 -2.41 13.16
C GLY A 337 22.71 -1.05 13.10
N GLU A 338 21.41 -1.02 12.79
CA GLU A 338 20.56 0.19 12.77
C GLU A 338 20.92 1.23 11.70
N GLN A 339 21.69 0.87 10.69
CA GLN A 339 22.03 1.75 9.57
C GLN A 339 21.12 1.49 8.36
N PHE A 340 20.56 2.57 7.80
CA PHE A 340 19.85 2.51 6.55
C PHE A 340 20.79 2.36 5.36
N SER A 341 20.36 1.61 4.35
CA SER A 341 21.04 1.50 3.06
C SER A 341 20.04 1.32 1.93
N GLY A 342 20.47 1.51 0.68
CA GLY A 342 19.61 1.33 -0.48
C GLY A 342 19.17 -0.13 -0.65
N LYS A 343 17.86 -0.38 -0.76
CA LYS A 343 17.32 -1.68 -1.11
C LYS A 343 17.70 -2.04 -2.54
N ARG A 344 18.30 -3.23 -2.75
CA ARG A 344 18.79 -3.68 -4.05
C ARG A 344 18.28 -5.07 -4.42
N ASN A 345 17.01 -5.32 -4.14
CA ASN A 345 16.34 -6.58 -4.50
C ASN A 345 14.93 -6.33 -5.06
N GLY A 346 14.31 -7.34 -5.65
CA GLY A 346 12.98 -7.25 -6.24
C GLY A 346 12.88 -6.14 -7.29
N ALA A 347 11.89 -5.26 -7.17
CA ALA A 347 11.68 -4.13 -8.09
C ALA A 347 12.76 -3.03 -7.99
N PHE A 348 13.67 -3.10 -7.01
CA PHE A 348 14.68 -2.09 -6.69
C PHE A 348 16.12 -2.54 -6.98
N LEU A 349 16.33 -3.45 -7.93
CA LEU A 349 17.65 -4.03 -8.26
C LEU A 349 18.74 -2.98 -8.54
N ARG A 350 18.35 -1.83 -9.10
CA ARG A 350 19.27 -0.69 -9.35
C ARG A 350 19.41 0.23 -8.15
N GLY A 351 18.82 -0.09 -6.98
CA GLY A 351 18.68 0.80 -5.84
C GLY A 351 17.45 1.73 -5.93
N TYR A 352 16.70 1.68 -7.02
CA TYR A 352 15.47 2.45 -7.23
C TYR A 352 14.53 1.74 -8.22
N SER A 353 13.25 2.16 -8.19
CA SER A 353 12.24 1.87 -9.20
C SER A 353 11.83 3.16 -9.90
N GLU A 354 11.46 3.09 -11.18
CA GLU A 354 11.04 4.25 -11.97
C GLU A 354 9.52 4.23 -12.18
N LEU A 355 8.90 5.40 -12.02
CA LEU A 355 7.49 5.62 -12.30
C LEU A 355 7.34 6.75 -13.31
N SER A 356 6.34 6.65 -14.18
CA SER A 356 6.02 7.66 -15.18
C SER A 356 4.50 7.75 -15.33
N TRP A 357 3.97 8.95 -15.48
CA TRP A 357 2.53 9.23 -15.63
C TRP A 357 2.19 10.11 -16.83
N ARG A 358 3.15 10.41 -17.68
CA ARG A 358 2.93 10.99 -19.02
C ARG A 358 3.57 10.08 -20.05
N GLY A 359 2.84 9.80 -21.13
CA GLY A 359 3.43 9.15 -22.29
C GLY A 359 4.52 10.03 -22.89
N THR A 360 5.69 9.45 -23.16
CA THR A 360 6.77 10.15 -23.86
C THR A 360 6.31 10.56 -25.26
N THR A 361 6.47 11.83 -25.62
CA THR A 361 6.07 12.39 -26.91
C THR A 361 7.02 12.00 -28.06
N ASP A 362 7.99 11.16 -27.82
CA ASP A 362 8.93 10.71 -28.84
C ASP A 362 8.32 9.61 -29.73
N MET A 363 8.36 9.79 -31.05
CA MET A 363 7.71 8.90 -32.02
C MET A 363 8.24 7.45 -31.95
N ALA A 364 9.50 7.25 -31.55
CA ALA A 364 10.06 5.92 -31.31
C ALA A 364 9.54 5.32 -29.98
N GLY A 365 9.33 6.15 -28.95
CA GLY A 365 8.72 5.76 -27.68
C GLY A 365 7.22 5.44 -27.83
N ARG A 366 6.48 6.12 -28.72
CA ARG A 366 5.05 5.85 -28.97
C ARG A 366 4.77 4.41 -29.41
N LEU A 367 5.63 3.82 -30.24
CA LEU A 367 5.47 2.43 -30.67
C LEU A 367 5.73 1.44 -29.54
N VAL A 368 6.73 1.71 -28.70
CA VAL A 368 7.05 0.89 -27.50
C VAL A 368 5.97 1.05 -26.44
N ASP A 369 5.49 2.28 -26.18
CA ASP A 369 4.40 2.54 -25.24
C ASP A 369 3.06 1.96 -25.70
N VAL A 370 2.73 2.04 -27.01
CA VAL A 370 1.51 1.44 -27.55
C VAL A 370 1.56 -0.08 -27.43
N MET A 371 2.70 -0.71 -27.70
CA MET A 371 2.86 -2.16 -27.54
C MET A 371 2.79 -2.56 -26.05
N ALA A 372 3.47 -1.84 -25.17
CA ALA A 372 3.41 -2.07 -23.72
C ALA A 372 2.00 -1.82 -23.14
N THR A 373 1.30 -0.80 -23.62
CA THR A 373 -0.07 -0.47 -23.22
C THR A 373 -1.06 -1.53 -23.72
N ASN A 374 -0.92 -2.02 -24.94
CA ASN A 374 -1.74 -3.10 -25.48
C ASN A 374 -1.52 -4.42 -24.71
N SER A 375 -0.26 -4.76 -24.41
CA SER A 375 0.05 -5.94 -23.58
C SER A 375 -0.59 -5.84 -22.21
N ARG A 376 -0.49 -4.70 -21.53
CA ARG A 376 -1.09 -4.47 -20.21
C ARG A 376 -2.61 -4.52 -20.23
N ARG A 377 -3.24 -3.94 -21.25
CA ARG A 377 -4.70 -4.03 -21.43
C ARG A 377 -5.14 -5.47 -21.61
N THR A 378 -4.40 -6.24 -22.40
CA THR A 378 -4.67 -7.66 -22.61
C THR A 378 -4.55 -8.44 -21.29
N VAL A 379 -3.56 -8.15 -20.45
CA VAL A 379 -3.40 -8.74 -19.11
C VAL A 379 -4.60 -8.44 -18.22
N ILE A 380 -5.02 -7.17 -18.14
CA ILE A 380 -6.19 -6.76 -17.32
C ILE A 380 -7.48 -7.44 -17.82
N GLN A 381 -7.67 -7.56 -19.13
CA GLN A 381 -8.81 -8.25 -19.70
C GLN A 381 -8.77 -9.75 -19.40
N ALA A 382 -7.59 -10.37 -19.45
CA ALA A 382 -7.42 -11.77 -19.10
C ALA A 382 -7.68 -12.03 -17.62
N GLU A 383 -7.21 -11.15 -16.74
CA GLU A 383 -7.49 -11.22 -15.30
C GLU A 383 -8.99 -11.07 -15.02
N ALA A 384 -9.66 -10.09 -15.64
CA ALA A 384 -11.10 -9.91 -15.53
C ALA A 384 -11.88 -11.13 -16.06
N ALA A 385 -11.40 -11.77 -17.12
CA ALA A 385 -12.00 -12.99 -17.64
C ALA A 385 -11.85 -14.17 -16.65
N LEU A 386 -10.69 -14.30 -15.99
CA LEU A 386 -10.47 -15.30 -14.94
C LEU A 386 -11.38 -15.07 -13.73
N HIS A 387 -11.52 -13.83 -13.25
CA HIS A 387 -12.45 -13.50 -12.17
C HIS A 387 -13.91 -13.74 -12.53
N ALA A 388 -14.26 -13.66 -13.80
CA ALA A 388 -15.58 -13.96 -14.31
C ALA A 388 -15.80 -15.46 -14.64
N ASP A 389 -14.88 -16.35 -14.23
CA ASP A 389 -14.87 -17.79 -14.52
C ASP A 389 -14.94 -18.12 -16.02
N ARG A 390 -14.15 -17.34 -16.82
CA ARG A 390 -14.03 -17.48 -18.28
C ARG A 390 -12.57 -17.77 -18.70
N PRO A 391 -11.99 -18.91 -18.25
CA PRO A 391 -10.57 -19.20 -18.46
C PRO A 391 -10.15 -19.31 -19.94
N ARG A 392 -11.04 -19.76 -20.82
CA ARG A 392 -10.77 -19.83 -22.30
C ARG A 392 -10.56 -18.48 -22.93
N GLU A 393 -11.33 -17.47 -22.49
CA GLU A 393 -11.15 -16.09 -22.94
C GLU A 393 -9.81 -15.53 -22.46
N ALA A 394 -9.46 -15.79 -21.20
CA ALA A 394 -8.17 -15.41 -20.64
C ALA A 394 -6.99 -16.04 -21.42
N ILE A 395 -7.08 -17.34 -21.74
CA ILE A 395 -6.09 -18.05 -22.54
C ILE A 395 -5.93 -17.38 -23.92
N ALA A 396 -7.04 -17.12 -24.62
CA ALA A 396 -7.00 -16.51 -25.95
C ALA A 396 -6.33 -15.12 -25.95
N LEU A 397 -6.49 -14.36 -24.87
CA LEU A 397 -5.83 -13.07 -24.67
C LEU A 397 -4.35 -13.24 -24.38
N LEU A 398 -3.98 -14.11 -23.44
CA LEU A 398 -2.60 -14.27 -22.94
C LEU A 398 -1.67 -14.95 -23.95
N LEU A 399 -2.16 -15.83 -24.80
CA LEU A 399 -1.35 -16.47 -25.85
C LEU A 399 -0.81 -15.51 -26.91
N ASN A 400 -1.32 -14.28 -26.98
CA ASN A 400 -0.81 -13.23 -27.85
C ASN A 400 0.32 -12.40 -27.19
N LEU A 401 0.68 -12.71 -25.94
CA LEU A 401 1.72 -12.03 -25.18
C LEU A 401 2.98 -12.90 -25.07
N GLU A 402 4.10 -12.25 -24.81
CA GLU A 402 5.33 -12.94 -24.43
C GLU A 402 5.21 -13.40 -22.97
N LEU A 403 5.17 -14.71 -22.75
CA LEU A 403 5.08 -15.33 -21.43
C LEU A 403 6.49 -15.55 -20.85
N ALA A 404 7.20 -14.45 -20.59
CA ALA A 404 8.56 -14.51 -20.07
C ALA A 404 8.60 -15.23 -18.69
N PRO A 405 9.67 -15.97 -18.38
CA PRO A 405 9.86 -16.62 -17.10
C PRO A 405 9.69 -15.63 -15.93
N GLY A 406 8.92 -16.02 -14.90
CA GLY A 406 8.63 -15.17 -13.74
C GLY A 406 7.69 -14.00 -13.99
N SER A 407 7.19 -13.80 -15.21
CA SER A 407 6.24 -12.71 -15.53
C SER A 407 4.84 -12.97 -14.96
N TYR A 408 4.10 -11.89 -14.72
CA TYR A 408 2.72 -11.97 -14.26
C TYR A 408 1.79 -12.58 -15.31
N GLU A 409 2.04 -12.26 -16.59
CA GLU A 409 1.33 -12.80 -17.74
C GLU A 409 1.43 -14.32 -17.79
N ARG A 410 2.64 -14.86 -17.58
CA ARG A 410 2.89 -16.30 -17.51
C ARG A 410 2.16 -16.96 -16.37
N LYS A 411 2.14 -16.31 -15.19
CA LYS A 411 1.41 -16.80 -14.02
C LYS A 411 -0.09 -16.89 -14.28
N LEU A 412 -0.69 -15.85 -14.87
CA LEU A 412 -2.10 -15.86 -15.27
C LEU A 412 -2.41 -16.95 -16.31
N ALA A 413 -1.52 -17.15 -17.30
CA ALA A 413 -1.70 -18.19 -18.30
C ALA A 413 -1.68 -19.58 -17.67
N ILE A 414 -0.74 -19.85 -16.77
CA ILE A 414 -0.68 -21.10 -16.02
C ILE A 414 -1.96 -21.33 -15.23
N GLN A 415 -2.46 -20.31 -14.54
CA GLN A 415 -3.73 -20.38 -13.79
C GLN A 415 -4.91 -20.66 -14.70
N ALA A 416 -5.01 -20.01 -15.86
CA ALA A 416 -6.07 -20.23 -16.84
C ALA A 416 -6.05 -21.67 -17.40
N PHE A 417 -4.88 -22.20 -17.74
CA PHE A 417 -4.72 -23.59 -18.18
C PHE A 417 -5.08 -24.60 -17.08
N GLN A 418 -4.75 -24.31 -15.82
CA GLN A 418 -5.15 -25.15 -14.68
C GLN A 418 -6.67 -25.22 -14.52
N LEU A 419 -7.37 -24.11 -14.65
CA LEU A 419 -8.84 -24.04 -14.58
C LEU A 419 -9.50 -24.85 -15.72
N GLU A 420 -8.94 -24.80 -16.92
CA GLU A 420 -9.38 -25.64 -18.06
C GLU A 420 -8.87 -27.10 -17.98
N ARG A 421 -8.06 -27.45 -16.97
CA ARG A 421 -7.41 -28.77 -16.82
C ARG A 421 -6.51 -29.12 -18.00
N ASP A 422 -6.02 -28.14 -18.73
CA ASP A 422 -5.07 -28.33 -19.81
C ASP A 422 -3.64 -28.42 -19.25
N TRP A 423 -3.37 -29.56 -18.60
CA TRP A 423 -2.10 -29.81 -17.94
C TRP A 423 -0.92 -29.85 -18.89
N LYS A 424 -1.17 -30.19 -20.16
CA LYS A 424 -0.12 -30.19 -21.19
C LYS A 424 0.36 -28.75 -21.45
N SER A 425 -0.57 -27.81 -21.63
CA SER A 425 -0.22 -26.39 -21.83
C SER A 425 0.45 -25.79 -20.58
N VAL A 426 0.09 -26.23 -19.36
CA VAL A 426 0.82 -25.87 -18.14
C VAL A 426 2.29 -26.30 -18.23
N ILE A 427 2.55 -27.58 -18.59
CA ILE A 427 3.91 -28.11 -18.72
C ILE A 427 4.70 -27.34 -19.79
N ASP A 428 4.09 -27.14 -20.96
CA ASP A 428 4.75 -26.49 -22.07
C ASP A 428 5.06 -25.00 -21.76
N THR A 429 4.16 -24.31 -21.03
CA THR A 429 4.34 -22.91 -20.62
C THR A 429 5.42 -22.77 -19.58
N ILE A 430 5.49 -23.66 -18.59
CA ILE A 430 6.53 -23.60 -17.56
C ILE A 430 7.89 -24.01 -18.09
N GLY A 431 7.97 -25.11 -18.86
CA GLY A 431 9.25 -25.65 -19.36
C GLY A 431 10.24 -25.87 -18.22
N THR A 432 11.18 -24.92 -18.03
CA THR A 432 12.10 -24.89 -16.89
C THR A 432 11.55 -23.94 -15.84
N PRO A 433 11.21 -24.43 -14.62
CA PRO A 433 10.66 -23.58 -13.57
C PRO A 433 11.75 -22.70 -12.96
N GLU A 434 11.43 -21.42 -12.70
CA GLU A 434 12.32 -20.44 -12.05
C GLU A 434 11.91 -20.10 -10.62
N THR A 435 10.65 -20.36 -10.27
CA THR A 435 10.11 -20.06 -8.94
C THR A 435 9.62 -21.33 -8.24
N THR A 436 9.58 -21.31 -6.90
CA THR A 436 8.98 -22.39 -6.10
C THR A 436 7.55 -22.70 -6.52
N GLU A 437 6.76 -21.66 -6.85
CA GLU A 437 5.38 -21.80 -7.29
C GLU A 437 5.30 -22.55 -8.63
N GLU A 438 6.16 -22.22 -9.59
CA GLU A 438 6.23 -22.94 -10.87
C GLU A 438 6.63 -24.40 -10.72
N VAL A 439 7.51 -24.73 -9.77
CA VAL A 439 7.86 -26.13 -9.46
C VAL A 439 6.63 -26.89 -8.97
N VAL A 440 5.85 -26.29 -8.06
CA VAL A 440 4.60 -26.89 -7.53
C VAL A 440 3.61 -27.12 -8.66
N PHE A 441 3.41 -26.15 -9.55
CA PHE A 441 2.51 -26.28 -10.68
C PHE A 441 2.97 -27.31 -11.70
N LEU A 442 4.27 -27.36 -12.00
CA LEU A 442 4.84 -28.34 -12.93
C LEU A 442 4.71 -29.76 -12.42
N VAL A 443 5.05 -30.00 -11.16
CA VAL A 443 4.90 -31.33 -10.51
C VAL A 443 3.42 -31.72 -10.52
N SER A 444 2.51 -30.82 -10.15
CA SER A 444 1.06 -31.06 -10.17
C SER A 444 0.56 -31.39 -11.58
N ALA A 445 1.03 -30.69 -12.60
CA ALA A 445 0.68 -30.95 -14.00
C ALA A 445 1.17 -32.32 -14.48
N PHE A 446 2.41 -32.70 -14.15
CA PHE A 446 2.93 -34.04 -14.46
C PHE A 446 2.12 -35.13 -13.77
N LEU A 447 1.71 -34.94 -12.49
CA LEU A 447 0.88 -35.89 -11.76
C LEU A 447 -0.50 -36.06 -12.41
N ASN A 448 -1.11 -34.99 -12.89
CA ASN A 448 -2.41 -35.04 -13.58
C ASN A 448 -2.33 -35.64 -14.98
N CYS A 449 -1.17 -35.52 -15.64
CA CYS A 449 -0.89 -36.22 -16.89
C CYS A 449 -0.44 -37.69 -16.70
N GLY A 450 -0.31 -38.16 -15.45
CA GLY A 450 0.20 -39.51 -15.16
C GLY A 450 1.69 -39.71 -15.41
N LEU A 451 2.45 -38.66 -15.54
CA LEU A 451 3.90 -38.67 -15.85
C LEU A 451 4.72 -38.66 -14.57
N LEU A 452 4.56 -39.73 -13.77
CA LEU A 452 5.10 -39.83 -12.38
C LEU A 452 6.63 -39.70 -12.30
N ASP A 453 7.35 -40.23 -13.29
CA ASP A 453 8.82 -40.17 -13.29
C ASP A 453 9.31 -38.75 -13.61
N LYS A 454 8.59 -38.04 -14.52
CA LYS A 454 8.88 -36.63 -14.77
C LYS A 454 8.58 -35.73 -13.58
N ALA A 455 7.51 -36.04 -12.83
CA ALA A 455 7.19 -35.34 -11.59
C ALA A 455 8.31 -35.49 -10.57
N ALA A 456 8.82 -36.71 -10.37
CA ALA A 456 9.92 -36.96 -9.46
C ALA A 456 11.21 -36.25 -9.92
N SER A 457 11.56 -36.38 -11.20
CA SER A 457 12.74 -35.70 -11.76
C SER A 457 12.67 -34.16 -11.64
N ALA A 458 11.49 -33.56 -11.83
CA ALA A 458 11.30 -32.12 -11.66
C ALA A 458 11.46 -31.70 -10.20
N LEU A 459 11.02 -32.53 -9.25
CA LEU A 459 11.19 -32.26 -7.83
C LEU A 459 12.66 -32.36 -7.41
N ASP A 460 13.37 -33.36 -7.92
CA ASP A 460 14.79 -33.62 -7.58
C ASP A 460 15.72 -32.56 -8.16
N ALA A 461 15.42 -32.07 -9.35
CA ALA A 461 16.19 -31.01 -10.02
C ALA A 461 16.12 -29.64 -9.31
N ASN A 462 15.15 -29.43 -8.41
CA ASN A 462 14.94 -28.15 -7.72
C ASN A 462 15.35 -28.22 -6.25
N ALA A 463 16.65 -28.14 -5.98
CA ALA A 463 17.24 -28.24 -4.64
C ALA A 463 16.81 -27.13 -3.66
N ASN A 464 16.36 -25.98 -4.17
CA ASN A 464 16.03 -24.78 -3.37
C ASN A 464 14.62 -24.78 -2.75
N LEU A 465 13.85 -25.86 -2.91
CA LEU A 465 12.55 -26.01 -2.25
C LEU A 465 12.72 -26.17 -0.74
N ASP A 466 11.88 -25.51 0.04
CA ASP A 466 11.81 -25.76 1.47
C ASP A 466 11.39 -27.21 1.77
N ALA A 467 11.80 -27.71 2.94
CA ALA A 467 11.58 -29.11 3.30
C ALA A 467 10.09 -29.50 3.39
N ALA A 468 9.22 -28.58 3.80
CA ALA A 468 7.78 -28.85 3.93
C ALA A 468 7.13 -29.03 2.56
N THR A 469 7.40 -28.10 1.63
CA THR A 469 6.92 -28.18 0.24
C THR A 469 7.46 -29.43 -0.47
N ARG A 470 8.76 -29.73 -0.32
CA ARG A 470 9.37 -30.93 -0.90
C ARG A 470 8.72 -32.22 -0.39
N ASN A 471 8.51 -32.33 0.92
CA ASN A 471 7.88 -33.52 1.53
C ASN A 471 6.44 -33.70 1.04
N ALA A 472 5.65 -32.60 0.98
CA ALA A 472 4.27 -32.62 0.48
C ALA A 472 4.19 -33.11 -0.98
N LEU A 473 5.05 -32.60 -1.86
CA LEU A 473 5.09 -33.03 -3.26
C LEU A 473 5.57 -34.50 -3.41
N SER A 474 6.57 -34.94 -2.63
CA SER A 474 7.03 -36.32 -2.61
C SER A 474 5.92 -37.28 -2.18
N GLU A 475 5.14 -36.91 -1.15
CA GLU A 475 4.00 -37.69 -0.69
C GLU A 475 2.94 -37.81 -1.78
N GLN A 476 2.59 -36.71 -2.47
CA GLN A 476 1.65 -36.75 -3.59
C GLN A 476 2.10 -37.67 -4.71
N ILE A 477 3.38 -37.64 -5.08
CA ILE A 477 3.96 -38.57 -6.09
C ILE A 477 3.80 -40.01 -5.63
N ASN A 478 4.12 -40.31 -4.38
CA ASN A 478 4.05 -41.66 -3.83
C ASN A 478 2.61 -42.19 -3.78
N VAL A 479 1.67 -41.38 -3.33
CA VAL A 479 0.24 -41.73 -3.33
C VAL A 479 -0.25 -42.07 -4.75
N LYS A 480 0.09 -41.24 -5.75
CA LYS A 480 -0.27 -41.51 -7.15
C LYS A 480 0.41 -42.78 -7.70
N ARG A 481 1.65 -43.10 -7.30
CA ARG A 481 2.32 -44.36 -7.65
C ARG A 481 1.55 -45.56 -7.09
N MET A 482 1.16 -45.52 -5.80
CA MET A 482 0.38 -46.59 -5.16
C MET A 482 -0.98 -46.80 -5.86
N MET A 483 -1.68 -45.72 -6.18
CA MET A 483 -2.99 -45.80 -6.86
C MET A 483 -2.89 -46.40 -8.28
N ARG A 484 -1.73 -46.31 -8.93
CA ARG A 484 -1.53 -46.83 -10.28
C ARG A 484 -1.06 -48.29 -10.27
N ALA A 485 -0.58 -48.78 -9.12
CA ALA A 485 -0.13 -50.15 -8.95
C ALA A 485 -1.25 -51.14 -8.49
N GLN A 486 -2.41 -50.58 -8.13
CA GLN A 486 -3.69 -51.28 -7.90
C GLN A 486 -4.52 -51.33 -9.18
#